data_1525079ec88d5c44820ab14e334bed70
#
_entry.id   1525079ec88d5c44820ab14e334bed70
#
_cell.length_a   1.000
_cell.length_b   1.000
_cell.length_c   1.000
_cell.angle_alpha   90.00
_cell.angle_beta   90.00
_cell.angle_gamma   90.00
#
_symmetry.space_group_name_H-M   'P 1'
#
loop_
_entity.id
_entity.type
_entity.pdbx_description
1 polymer ?
#
loop_
_entity_poly.entity_id
_entity_poly.type
_entity_poly.pdbx_seq_one_letter_code
_entity_poly.pdbx_strand_id
1 'polypeptide(L)'
;MSGAGKSTAMKMLEDFGYFCVDNLPIALIKKFADLSFDSKGKIDKVALGVDIRSGNVNDLERVLDEIPQKEIFFIDAGDETLIKRFKETRRTHPLVSQGRVDEGIALERKELKVLKERADYIVNTDNLLTRDLRSEMEKIFVENKDYKNLFINIRCNNFYIT
;
A
#
# COMPACT_ATOMS: atom_id res chain seq x y z
N MET A 1 1.68 0.49 -6.40
CA MET A 1 2.14 1.53 -7.35
C MET A 1 1.46 2.87 -7.07
N SER A 2 2.17 3.98 -7.25
CA SER A 2 1.62 5.34 -7.19
C SER A 2 0.52 5.52 -8.25
N GLY A 3 -0.63 6.06 -7.86
CA GLY A 3 -1.78 6.17 -8.76
C GLY A 3 -2.61 4.89 -8.95
N ALA A 4 -2.21 3.77 -8.40
CA ALA A 4 -2.94 2.50 -8.53
C ALA A 4 -4.21 2.39 -7.66
N GLY A 5 -4.48 3.33 -6.75
CA GLY A 5 -5.73 3.34 -5.95
C GLY A 5 -5.59 3.03 -4.46
N LYS A 6 -4.37 3.10 -3.88
CA LYS A 6 -4.14 2.81 -2.46
C LYS A 6 -5.04 3.63 -1.52
N SER A 7 -5.15 4.95 -1.71
CA SER A 7 -5.96 5.79 -0.82
C SER A 7 -7.43 5.39 -0.83
N THR A 8 -7.93 4.90 -1.97
CA THR A 8 -9.27 4.34 -2.09
C THR A 8 -9.37 3.02 -1.31
N ALA A 9 -8.37 2.15 -1.45
CA ALA A 9 -8.33 0.90 -0.71
C ALA A 9 -8.22 1.11 0.80
N MET A 10 -7.40 2.07 1.27
CA MET A 10 -7.31 2.40 2.70
C MET A 10 -8.65 2.85 3.28
N LYS A 11 -9.41 3.69 2.56
CA LYS A 11 -10.78 4.08 2.97
C LYS A 11 -11.73 2.88 3.04
N MET A 12 -11.63 1.94 2.08
CA MET A 12 -12.43 0.73 2.11
C MET A 12 -12.08 -0.16 3.31
N LEU A 13 -10.79 -0.27 3.65
CA LEU A 13 -10.35 -1.01 4.84
C LEU A 13 -10.88 -0.36 6.13
N GLU A 14 -10.92 0.97 6.22
CA GLU A 14 -11.59 1.68 7.33
C GLU A 14 -13.06 1.30 7.41
N ASP A 15 -13.78 1.29 6.28
CA ASP A 15 -15.19 0.84 6.21
C ASP A 15 -15.37 -0.61 6.67
N PHE A 16 -14.36 -1.48 6.45
CA PHE A 16 -14.36 -2.88 6.90
C PHE A 16 -13.94 -3.06 8.37
N GLY A 17 -13.73 -1.94 9.08
CA GLY A 17 -13.38 -1.93 10.50
C GLY A 17 -11.91 -2.11 10.81
N TYR A 18 -11.01 -1.89 9.84
CA TYR A 18 -9.58 -1.85 10.07
C TYR A 18 -9.15 -0.50 10.68
N PHE A 19 -8.25 -0.56 11.66
CA PHE A 19 -7.51 0.62 12.09
C PHE A 19 -6.42 0.92 11.05
N CYS A 20 -6.60 2.01 10.29
CA CYS A 20 -5.74 2.35 9.17
C CYS A 20 -4.74 3.45 9.54
N VAL A 21 -3.46 3.22 9.27
CA VAL A 21 -2.41 4.22 9.38
C VAL A 21 -1.73 4.36 8.02
N ASP A 22 -1.85 5.53 7.41
CA ASP A 22 -1.20 5.81 6.13
C ASP A 22 0.12 6.57 6.32
N ASN A 23 1.05 6.35 5.39
CA ASN A 23 2.36 7.00 5.34
C ASN A 23 3.21 6.81 6.61
N LEU A 24 3.10 5.66 7.26
CA LEU A 24 3.93 5.36 8.42
C LEU A 24 5.41 5.22 7.99
N PRO A 25 6.34 5.94 8.64
CA PRO A 25 7.77 5.77 8.40
C PRO A 25 8.23 4.34 8.67
N ILE A 26 9.12 3.80 7.83
CA ILE A 26 9.60 2.41 7.93
C ILE A 26 10.13 2.10 9.33
N ALA A 27 10.88 3.03 9.94
CA ALA A 27 11.44 2.88 11.28
C ALA A 27 10.40 2.72 12.40
N LEU A 28 9.14 3.10 12.16
CA LEU A 28 8.06 2.98 13.14
C LEU A 28 7.17 1.76 12.93
N ILE A 29 7.27 1.07 11.79
CA ILE A 29 6.38 -0.05 11.44
C ILE A 29 6.46 -1.16 12.49
N LYS A 30 7.67 -1.60 12.83
CA LYS A 30 7.86 -2.67 13.83
C LYS A 30 7.28 -2.27 15.19
N LYS A 31 7.63 -1.10 15.67
CA LYS A 31 7.14 -0.61 16.97
C LYS A 31 5.62 -0.50 17.00
N PHE A 32 5.03 -0.04 15.89
CA PHE A 32 3.58 0.03 15.77
C PHE A 32 2.93 -1.36 15.72
N ALA A 33 3.55 -2.31 15.01
CA ALA A 33 3.09 -3.70 14.97
C ALA A 33 3.13 -4.33 16.37
N ASP A 34 4.24 -4.20 17.09
CA ASP A 34 4.40 -4.72 18.46
C ASP A 34 3.31 -4.16 19.40
N LEU A 35 3.08 -2.83 19.35
CA LEU A 35 2.03 -2.19 20.15
C LEU A 35 0.61 -2.67 19.77
N SER A 36 0.38 -2.95 18.50
CA SER A 36 -0.92 -3.46 18.03
C SER A 36 -1.17 -4.89 18.53
N PHE A 37 -0.17 -5.74 18.49
CA PHE A 37 -0.25 -7.11 19.04
C PHE A 37 -0.41 -7.12 20.56
N ASP A 38 0.25 -6.20 21.28
CA ASP A 38 0.18 -6.11 22.76
C ASP A 38 -1.14 -5.48 23.27
N SER A 39 -1.96 -4.92 22.40
CA SER A 39 -3.16 -4.15 22.76
C SER A 39 -4.31 -4.98 23.40
N LYS A 40 -4.11 -6.26 23.66
CA LYS A 40 -5.05 -7.19 24.33
C LYS A 40 -6.47 -7.13 23.74
N GLY A 41 -6.57 -7.14 22.41
CA GLY A 41 -7.88 -7.20 21.72
C GLY A 41 -8.59 -5.85 21.58
N LYS A 42 -7.94 -4.72 21.83
CA LYS A 42 -8.50 -3.40 21.54
C LYS A 42 -8.42 -3.02 20.07
N ILE A 43 -7.44 -3.57 19.35
CA ILE A 43 -7.23 -3.33 17.91
C ILE A 43 -6.98 -4.70 17.25
N ASP A 44 -8.04 -5.31 16.74
CA ASP A 44 -7.96 -6.66 16.16
C ASP A 44 -7.55 -6.67 14.69
N LYS A 45 -7.76 -5.57 13.98
CA LYS A 45 -7.49 -5.44 12.55
C LYS A 45 -6.75 -4.14 12.28
N VAL A 46 -5.57 -4.24 11.71
CA VAL A 46 -4.71 -3.08 11.38
C VAL A 46 -4.32 -3.12 9.92
N ALA A 47 -4.35 -1.97 9.27
CA ALA A 47 -3.83 -1.77 7.92
C ALA A 47 -2.82 -0.63 7.89
N LEU A 48 -1.61 -0.93 7.44
CA LEU A 48 -0.54 0.05 7.33
C LEU A 48 -0.29 0.41 5.87
N GLY A 49 -0.43 1.68 5.54
CA GLY A 49 0.02 2.23 4.27
C GLY A 49 1.48 2.68 4.39
N VAL A 50 2.38 2.00 3.70
CA VAL A 50 3.81 2.32 3.73
C VAL A 50 4.18 3.15 2.51
N ASP A 51 4.97 4.20 2.74
CA ASP A 51 5.58 5.02 1.70
C ASP A 51 7.08 4.73 1.62
N ILE A 52 7.52 4.15 0.51
CA ILE A 52 8.94 3.81 0.33
C ILE A 52 9.88 5.02 0.25
N ARG A 53 9.35 6.24 0.05
CA ARG A 53 10.17 7.46 0.12
C ARG A 53 10.68 7.77 1.52
N SER A 54 10.05 7.22 2.54
CA SER A 54 10.48 7.40 3.93
C SER A 54 11.67 6.51 4.33
N GLY A 55 12.24 5.75 3.39
CA GLY A 55 13.38 4.89 3.62
C GLY A 55 13.74 4.02 2.41
N ASN A 56 14.70 3.13 2.59
CA ASN A 56 15.16 2.19 1.57
C ASN A 56 14.24 0.95 1.56
N VAL A 57 13.98 0.39 0.38
CA VAL A 57 13.22 -0.87 0.23
C VAL A 57 13.86 -2.01 1.03
N ASN A 58 15.19 -2.10 1.08
CA ASN A 58 15.89 -3.11 1.87
C ASN A 58 15.62 -2.99 3.37
N ASP A 59 15.46 -1.77 3.90
CA ASP A 59 15.11 -1.56 5.30
C ASP A 59 13.67 -1.99 5.57
N LEU A 60 12.76 -1.75 4.61
CA LEU A 60 11.39 -2.24 4.69
C LEU A 60 11.34 -3.77 4.69
N GLU A 61 12.12 -4.44 3.84
CA GLU A 61 12.18 -5.91 3.81
C GLU A 61 12.62 -6.48 5.15
N ARG A 62 13.69 -5.93 5.76
CA ARG A 62 14.17 -6.34 7.09
C ARG A 62 13.09 -6.19 8.14
N VAL A 63 12.43 -5.03 8.17
CA VAL A 63 11.33 -4.79 9.12
C VAL A 63 10.17 -5.75 8.89
N LEU A 64 9.83 -6.03 7.64
CA LEU A 64 8.79 -7.02 7.32
C LEU A 64 9.16 -8.42 7.82
N ASP A 65 10.42 -8.83 7.68
CA ASP A 65 10.86 -10.16 8.16
C ASP A 65 10.76 -10.31 9.68
N GLU A 66 10.83 -9.21 10.42
CA GLU A 66 10.68 -9.20 11.88
C GLU A 66 9.22 -9.24 12.38
N ILE A 67 8.23 -9.10 11.50
CA ILE A 67 6.80 -9.15 11.85
C ILE A 67 6.24 -10.52 11.46
N PRO A 68 5.93 -11.39 12.44
CA PRO A 68 5.57 -12.79 12.16
C PRO A 68 4.17 -12.96 11.55
N GLN A 69 3.22 -12.12 11.94
CA GLN A 69 1.81 -12.19 11.50
C GLN A 69 1.48 -10.97 10.66
N LYS A 70 1.81 -11.02 9.38
CA LYS A 70 1.51 -9.97 8.42
C LYS A 70 1.06 -10.56 7.10
N GLU A 71 0.30 -9.79 6.36
CA GLU A 71 0.00 -10.03 4.95
C GLU A 71 0.29 -8.78 4.14
N ILE A 72 0.85 -8.96 2.96
CA ILE A 72 1.23 -7.89 2.05
C ILE A 72 0.20 -7.81 0.94
N PHE A 73 -0.53 -6.70 0.90
CA PHE A 73 -1.48 -6.39 -0.14
C PHE A 73 -0.89 -5.38 -1.12
N PHE A 74 -0.67 -5.80 -2.36
CA PHE A 74 -0.07 -4.98 -3.40
C PHE A 74 -1.11 -4.55 -4.44
N ILE A 75 -1.31 -3.24 -4.58
CA ILE A 75 -2.19 -2.66 -5.59
C ILE A 75 -1.35 -2.16 -6.76
N ASP A 76 -1.64 -2.67 -7.95
CA ASP A 76 -0.93 -2.32 -9.18
C ASP A 76 -1.88 -1.80 -10.26
N ALA A 77 -1.30 -1.21 -11.29
CA ALA A 77 -1.94 -0.88 -12.56
C ALA A 77 -0.88 -0.84 -13.66
N GLY A 78 -1.30 -1.04 -14.90
CA GLY A 78 -0.42 -0.93 -16.07
C GLY A 78 0.10 0.50 -16.27
N ASP A 79 1.23 0.63 -16.95
CA ASP A 79 1.91 1.92 -17.14
C ASP A 79 1.02 2.93 -17.85
N GLU A 80 0.30 2.52 -18.89
CA GLU A 80 -0.63 3.38 -19.62
C GLU A 80 -1.72 3.93 -18.71
N THR A 81 -2.30 3.07 -17.86
CA THR A 81 -3.32 3.46 -16.88
C THR A 81 -2.75 4.45 -15.85
N LEU A 82 -1.55 4.19 -15.34
CA LEU A 82 -0.89 5.08 -14.40
C LEU A 82 -0.58 6.44 -15.03
N ILE A 83 0.01 6.47 -16.23
CA ILE A 83 0.29 7.70 -16.97
C ILE A 83 -0.99 8.52 -17.20
N LYS A 84 -2.08 7.85 -17.60
CA LYS A 84 -3.37 8.50 -17.78
C LYS A 84 -3.87 9.14 -16.48
N ARG A 85 -3.88 8.39 -15.37
CA ARG A 85 -4.31 8.88 -14.06
C ARG A 85 -3.47 10.05 -13.54
N PHE A 86 -2.14 10.03 -13.77
CA PHE A 86 -1.27 11.14 -13.42
C PHE A 86 -1.61 12.40 -14.25
N LYS A 87 -1.87 12.27 -15.55
CA LYS A 87 -2.29 13.37 -16.40
C LYS A 87 -3.64 13.95 -15.97
N GLU A 88 -4.62 13.10 -15.70
CA GLU A 88 -5.97 13.51 -15.26
C GLU A 88 -5.93 14.28 -13.93
N THR A 89 -5.10 13.85 -13.00
CA THR A 89 -4.95 14.49 -11.69
C THR A 89 -3.95 15.64 -11.67
N ARG A 90 -3.27 15.92 -12.79
CA ARG A 90 -2.19 16.94 -12.92
C ARG A 90 -1.11 16.80 -11.84
N ARG A 91 -0.79 15.58 -11.45
CA ARG A 91 0.24 15.30 -10.43
C ARG A 91 1.56 14.95 -11.09
N THR A 92 2.65 15.36 -10.47
CA THR A 92 3.99 14.88 -10.82
C THR A 92 4.25 13.52 -10.15
N HIS A 93 5.11 12.71 -10.77
CA HIS A 93 5.47 11.42 -10.17
C HIS A 93 6.42 11.65 -8.99
N PRO A 94 6.23 10.95 -7.84
CA PRO A 94 7.00 11.19 -6.62
C PRO A 94 8.51 11.03 -6.76
N LEU A 95 8.95 10.10 -7.60
CA LEU A 95 10.39 9.83 -7.80
C LEU A 95 11.04 10.75 -8.84
N VAL A 96 10.27 11.58 -9.55
CA VAL A 96 10.79 12.44 -10.62
C VAL A 96 10.13 13.81 -10.54
N SER A 97 10.76 14.76 -9.84
CA SER A 97 10.19 16.10 -9.60
C SER A 97 10.16 17.00 -10.84
N GLN A 98 11.09 16.79 -11.79
CA GLN A 98 11.19 17.54 -13.06
C GLN A 98 11.27 16.66 -14.31
N GLY A 99 11.04 15.34 -14.16
CA GLY A 99 11.13 14.38 -15.24
C GLY A 99 9.77 13.93 -15.77
N ARG A 100 9.83 12.97 -16.67
CA ARG A 100 8.65 12.38 -17.28
C ARG A 100 8.00 11.38 -16.33
N VAL A 101 6.67 11.34 -16.33
CA VAL A 101 5.89 10.42 -15.47
C VAL A 101 6.24 8.95 -15.74
N ASP A 102 6.47 8.60 -17.02
CA ASP A 102 6.85 7.23 -17.43
C ASP A 102 8.20 6.80 -16.84
N GLU A 103 9.17 7.69 -16.75
CA GLU A 103 10.46 7.43 -16.09
C GLU A 103 10.27 7.16 -14.60
N GLY A 104 9.43 7.97 -13.94
CA GLY A 104 9.09 7.77 -12.53
C GLY A 104 8.40 6.43 -12.27
N ILE A 105 7.47 6.02 -13.12
CA ILE A 105 6.78 4.74 -13.04
C ILE A 105 7.78 3.59 -13.21
N ALA A 106 8.69 3.67 -14.19
CA ALA A 106 9.70 2.63 -14.42
C ALA A 106 10.65 2.47 -13.21
N LEU A 107 11.08 3.58 -12.61
CA LEU A 107 11.90 3.56 -11.39
C LEU A 107 11.13 2.93 -10.22
N GLU A 108 9.88 3.35 -10.00
CA GLU A 108 9.05 2.80 -8.93
C GLU A 108 8.83 1.29 -9.10
N ARG A 109 8.59 0.80 -10.31
CA ARG A 109 8.46 -0.64 -10.58
C ARG A 109 9.73 -1.41 -10.22
N LYS A 110 10.89 -0.86 -10.58
CA LYS A 110 12.18 -1.47 -10.25
C LYS A 110 12.37 -1.59 -8.75
N GLU A 111 12.09 -0.53 -8.00
CA GLU A 111 12.21 -0.51 -6.55
C GLU A 111 11.19 -1.44 -5.86
N LEU A 112 9.94 -1.45 -6.33
CA LEU A 112 8.87 -2.25 -5.73
C LEU A 112 8.85 -3.72 -6.18
N LYS A 113 9.72 -4.13 -7.11
CA LYS A 113 9.70 -5.48 -7.68
C LYS A 113 9.74 -6.56 -6.59
N VAL A 114 10.69 -6.47 -5.68
CA VAL A 114 10.88 -7.45 -4.60
C VAL A 114 9.65 -7.52 -3.68
N LEU A 115 9.08 -6.37 -3.36
CA LEU A 115 7.88 -6.30 -2.52
C LEU A 115 6.64 -6.87 -3.22
N LYS A 116 6.53 -6.68 -4.54
CA LYS A 116 5.48 -7.29 -5.34
C LYS A 116 5.61 -8.81 -5.38
N GLU A 117 6.84 -9.33 -5.51
CA GLU A 117 7.13 -10.76 -5.49
C GLU A 117 6.81 -11.41 -4.13
N ARG A 118 6.86 -10.65 -3.05
CA ARG A 118 6.55 -11.08 -1.68
C ARG A 118 5.08 -10.83 -1.28
N ALA A 119 4.28 -10.25 -2.16
CA ALA A 119 2.90 -9.92 -1.85
C ALA A 119 2.03 -11.18 -1.77
N ASP A 120 1.23 -11.28 -0.71
CA ASP A 120 0.25 -12.34 -0.52
C ASP A 120 -0.96 -12.14 -1.43
N TYR A 121 -1.32 -10.87 -1.67
CA TYR A 121 -2.40 -10.50 -2.59
C TYR A 121 -1.96 -9.39 -3.53
N ILE A 122 -2.25 -9.57 -4.81
CA ILE A 122 -1.99 -8.57 -5.86
C ILE A 122 -3.31 -8.26 -6.56
N VAL A 123 -3.73 -6.99 -6.55
CA VAL A 123 -4.90 -6.52 -7.27
C VAL A 123 -4.47 -5.55 -8.37
N ASN A 124 -4.79 -5.90 -9.62
CA ASN A 124 -4.62 -5.02 -10.76
C ASN A 124 -5.88 -4.18 -10.95
N THR A 125 -5.71 -2.85 -10.98
CA THR A 125 -6.82 -1.88 -11.06
C THR A 125 -7.00 -1.25 -12.44
N ASP A 126 -6.42 -1.80 -13.51
CA ASP A 126 -6.50 -1.23 -14.86
C ASP A 126 -7.93 -1.01 -15.32
N ASN A 127 -8.75 -2.04 -15.18
CA ASN A 127 -10.13 -2.07 -15.66
C ASN A 127 -11.15 -2.11 -14.51
N LEU A 128 -10.71 -1.88 -13.27
CA LEU A 128 -11.61 -1.92 -12.12
C LEU A 128 -12.23 -0.54 -11.86
N LEU A 129 -13.55 -0.53 -11.79
CA LEU A 129 -14.27 0.58 -11.16
C LEU A 129 -14.08 0.50 -9.63
N THR A 130 -14.34 1.61 -8.94
CA THR A 130 -14.23 1.65 -7.47
C THR A 130 -15.08 0.58 -6.79
N ARG A 131 -16.29 0.30 -7.30
CA ARG A 131 -17.16 -0.76 -6.79
C ARG A 131 -16.58 -2.16 -6.96
N ASP A 132 -15.88 -2.40 -8.08
CA ASP A 132 -15.30 -3.70 -8.38
C ASP A 132 -14.07 -3.95 -7.50
N LEU A 133 -13.25 -2.92 -7.29
CA LEU A 133 -12.16 -2.95 -6.30
C LEU A 133 -12.71 -3.26 -4.90
N ARG A 134 -13.83 -2.63 -4.50
CA ARG A 134 -14.47 -2.91 -3.21
C ARG A 134 -14.88 -4.37 -3.09
N SER A 135 -15.51 -4.94 -4.12
CA SER A 135 -15.92 -6.34 -4.14
C SER A 135 -14.74 -7.31 -4.03
N GLU A 136 -13.63 -7.03 -4.74
CA GLU A 136 -12.42 -7.84 -4.60
C GLU A 136 -11.83 -7.76 -3.19
N MET A 137 -11.80 -6.57 -2.61
CA MET A 137 -11.31 -6.38 -1.24
C MET A 137 -12.22 -7.03 -0.20
N GLU A 138 -13.56 -7.02 -0.39
CA GLU A 138 -14.50 -7.71 0.50
C GLU A 138 -14.23 -9.22 0.54
N LYS A 139 -13.97 -9.83 -0.60
CA LYS A 139 -13.60 -11.27 -0.66
C LYS A 139 -12.34 -11.58 0.13
N ILE A 140 -11.33 -10.71 0.04
CA ILE A 140 -10.03 -10.90 0.70
C ILE A 140 -10.16 -10.64 2.22
N PHE A 141 -10.76 -9.53 2.61
CA PHE A 141 -10.65 -8.98 3.98
C PHE A 141 -11.88 -9.22 4.87
N VAL A 142 -13.04 -9.56 4.29
CA VAL A 142 -14.29 -9.74 5.02
C VAL A 142 -14.76 -11.19 5.01
N GLU A 143 -14.74 -11.84 3.85
CA GLU A 143 -15.26 -13.21 3.71
C GLU A 143 -14.31 -14.26 4.28
N ASN A 144 -13.02 -13.99 4.30
CA ASN A 144 -12.02 -14.83 4.93
C ASN A 144 -12.02 -14.62 6.46
N LYS A 145 -12.89 -15.32 7.16
CA LYS A 145 -13.19 -15.11 8.60
C LYS A 145 -12.07 -15.47 9.60
N ASP A 146 -10.98 -16.06 9.15
CA ASP A 146 -9.90 -16.56 10.05
C ASP A 146 -8.73 -15.57 10.23
N TYR A 147 -8.82 -14.35 9.70
CA TYR A 147 -7.72 -13.42 9.69
C TYR A 147 -7.74 -12.40 10.82
N LYS A 148 -6.86 -12.64 11.80
CA LYS A 148 -6.38 -11.65 12.79
C LYS A 148 -4.96 -11.23 12.40
N ASN A 149 -4.79 -10.58 11.25
CA ASN A 149 -3.45 -10.27 10.73
C ASN A 149 -3.25 -8.77 10.49
N LEU A 150 -1.99 -8.35 10.60
CA LEU A 150 -1.54 -7.02 10.21
C LEU A 150 -1.40 -6.95 8.69
N PHE A 151 -2.24 -6.13 8.03
CA PHE A 151 -2.10 -5.87 6.61
C PHE A 151 -1.16 -4.71 6.34
N ILE A 152 -0.21 -4.92 5.45
CA ILE A 152 0.76 -3.90 5.04
C ILE A 152 0.54 -3.56 3.58
N ASN A 153 0.05 -2.35 3.32
CA ASN A 153 -0.12 -1.82 1.98
C ASN A 153 1.05 -0.89 1.62
N ILE A 154 1.78 -1.23 0.57
CA ILE A 154 3.03 -0.57 0.21
C ILE A 154 2.82 0.40 -0.96
N ARG A 155 3.35 1.63 -0.84
CA ARG A 155 3.21 2.70 -1.82
C ARG A 155 4.38 3.68 -1.84
N CYS A 156 4.58 4.35 -3.00
CA CYS A 156 5.18 5.69 -3.11
C CYS A 156 4.09 6.78 -3.13
N ASN A 157 4.17 7.81 -2.29
CA ASN A 157 3.17 8.88 -2.22
C ASN A 157 3.76 10.29 -2.42
N ASN A 158 2.93 11.19 -3.00
CA ASN A 158 3.23 12.61 -3.08
C ASN A 158 2.76 13.34 -1.81
N PHE A 159 3.67 14.04 -1.13
CA PHE A 159 3.33 15.13 -0.24
C PHE A 159 3.55 16.46 -0.96
N TYR A 160 2.52 17.31 -0.95
CA TYR A 160 2.71 18.74 -1.12
C TYR A 160 3.02 19.31 0.26
N ILE A 161 4.20 19.91 0.40
CA ILE A 161 4.43 20.94 1.42
C ILE A 161 3.95 22.23 0.75
N THR A 162 2.89 22.80 1.25
CA THR A 162 2.55 24.21 1.04
C THR A 162 3.49 25.05 1.85
#